data_573ad21d3b004524ccfb33bc4dd055dc
#
_entry.id   573ad21d3b004524ccfb33bc4dd055dc
#
_cell.length_a   1.000
_cell.length_b   1.000
_cell.length_c   1.000
_cell.angle_alpha   90.00
_cell.angle_beta   90.00
_cell.angle_gamma   90.00
#
_symmetry.space_group_name_H-M   'P 1'
#
loop_
_entity.id
_entity.type
_entity.pdbx_description
1 polymer ?
#
loop_
_entity_poly.entity_id
_entity_poly.type
_entity_poly.pdbx_seq_one_letter_code
_entity_poly.pdbx_strand_id
1 'polypeptide(L)'
;LRLIRKLKSDAAAVQRAVRGNINTRLLANEFETYNELLYSINELIEQMDRLQVQAHRSETARKKLLTNISHDIRTPLTSIIGYVDALQDEHMDTQQEKEECIAIISAKAQTLKELIDHIFQMAKLDADEIEIRREPLDAAELLREAIISFLPELKKHGMDLAVQIPDEKCTAEVDRYGYIRILNNLIKNAIRYGKDGRKLGVELERKETSIELTIWDAGPGIPANEIPRIFERTYRSEQSRSLQYGGSGLGLAITKAFVDKHGGRISVVSKPYERTAFTVSLPVRMAQPVSVKR
;
A
#
# COMPACT_ATOMS: atom_id res chain seq x y z
N LEU A 1 20.61 15.99 53.23
CA LEU A 1 20.93 14.56 53.14
C LEU A 1 19.84 13.78 52.38
N ARG A 2 18.54 14.00 52.65
CA ARG A 2 17.42 13.31 51.96
C ARG A 2 17.39 13.61 50.45
N LEU A 3 17.50 14.88 50.03
CA LEU A 3 17.50 15.30 48.62
C LEU A 3 18.67 14.68 47.83
N ILE A 4 19.88 14.65 48.42
CA ILE A 4 21.07 14.07 47.76
C ILE A 4 20.89 12.57 47.54
N ARG A 5 20.30 11.83 48.49
CA ARG A 5 20.00 10.41 48.31
C ARG A 5 18.97 10.19 47.22
N LYS A 6 17.93 11.02 47.15
CA LYS A 6 16.89 10.95 46.14
C LYS A 6 17.47 11.22 44.75
N LEU A 7 18.25 12.28 44.57
CA LEU A 7 18.96 12.61 43.34
C LEU A 7 19.82 11.43 42.83
N LYS A 8 20.57 10.75 43.72
CA LYS A 8 21.36 9.58 43.37
C LYS A 8 20.48 8.40 42.93
N SER A 9 19.36 8.19 43.61
CA SER A 9 18.39 7.14 43.24
C SER A 9 17.75 7.40 41.88
N ASP A 10 17.33 8.65 41.62
CA ASP A 10 16.68 9.04 40.39
C ASP A 10 17.68 9.05 39.21
N ALA A 11 18.93 9.50 39.47
CA ALA A 11 20.00 9.34 38.46
C ALA A 11 20.27 7.87 38.08
N ALA A 12 20.29 6.98 39.09
CA ALA A 12 20.42 5.54 38.80
C ALA A 12 19.20 4.97 38.03
N ALA A 13 18.01 5.50 38.30
CA ALA A 13 16.79 5.12 37.55
C ALA A 13 16.86 5.58 36.08
N VAL A 14 17.27 6.84 35.85
CA VAL A 14 17.50 7.37 34.50
C VAL A 14 18.57 6.56 33.77
N GLN A 15 19.68 6.18 34.42
CA GLN A 15 20.69 5.32 33.81
C GLN A 15 20.15 3.93 33.44
N ARG A 16 19.24 3.37 34.24
CA ARG A 16 18.56 2.11 33.86
C ARG A 16 17.68 2.28 32.63
N ALA A 17 16.95 3.39 32.53
CA ALA A 17 16.15 3.70 31.35
C ALA A 17 17.02 3.83 30.09
N VAL A 18 18.14 4.55 30.16
CA VAL A 18 19.13 4.70 29.07
C VAL A 18 19.73 3.34 28.64
N ARG A 19 19.90 2.41 29.58
CA ARG A 19 20.37 1.03 29.28
C ARG A 19 19.28 0.10 28.76
N GLY A 20 18.11 0.61 28.46
CA GLY A 20 17.01 -0.15 27.83
C GLY A 20 15.90 -0.60 28.79
N ASN A 21 15.96 -0.28 30.09
CA ASN A 21 14.83 -0.53 31.01
C ASN A 21 13.85 0.64 31.01
N ILE A 22 13.04 0.70 29.97
CA ILE A 22 12.12 1.82 29.65
C ILE A 22 10.89 1.83 30.59
N ASN A 23 10.61 0.76 31.33
CA ASN A 23 9.55 0.72 32.35
C ASN A 23 9.88 1.53 33.62
N THR A 24 11.03 2.21 33.63
CA THR A 24 11.44 3.04 34.73
C THR A 24 10.61 4.32 34.78
N ARG A 25 10.07 4.66 35.95
CA ARG A 25 9.38 5.94 36.22
C ARG A 25 9.97 6.59 37.46
N LEU A 26 10.13 7.92 37.39
CA LEU A 26 10.56 8.73 38.49
C LEU A 26 9.33 9.20 39.26
N LEU A 27 9.35 9.01 40.58
CA LEU A 27 8.20 9.35 41.44
C LEU A 27 8.34 10.76 41.99
N ALA A 28 7.26 11.52 41.96
CA ALA A 28 7.16 12.85 42.57
C ALA A 28 7.55 12.85 44.06
N ASN A 29 8.01 13.99 44.56
CA ASN A 29 8.44 14.16 45.92
C ASN A 29 7.90 15.48 46.54
N GLU A 30 8.39 15.86 47.74
CA GLU A 30 7.95 17.05 48.49
C GLU A 30 8.47 18.39 47.90
N PHE A 31 9.35 18.36 46.88
CA PHE A 31 9.96 19.58 46.30
C PHE A 31 9.32 19.87 44.93
N GLU A 32 8.54 20.93 44.86
CA GLU A 32 7.72 21.28 43.70
C GLU A 32 8.57 21.51 42.43
N THR A 33 9.60 22.31 42.48
CA THR A 33 10.52 22.58 41.36
C THR A 33 11.26 21.33 40.88
N TYR A 34 11.53 20.37 41.76
CA TYR A 34 12.16 19.14 41.41
C TYR A 34 11.16 18.18 40.69
N ASN A 35 9.89 18.25 41.05
CA ASN A 35 8.85 17.47 40.39
C ASN A 35 8.67 17.89 38.96
N GLU A 36 8.76 19.16 38.58
CA GLU A 36 8.73 19.62 37.20
C GLU A 36 9.83 18.95 36.35
N LEU A 37 11.04 18.87 36.90
CA LEU A 37 12.15 18.16 36.24
C LEU A 37 11.85 16.66 36.10
N LEU A 38 11.28 16.02 37.12
CA LEU A 38 10.91 14.60 37.07
C LEU A 38 9.82 14.33 36.04
N TYR A 39 8.84 15.23 35.90
CA TYR A 39 7.82 15.14 34.87
C TYR A 39 8.43 15.22 33.46
N SER A 40 9.31 16.19 33.22
CA SER A 40 10.00 16.35 31.94
C SER A 40 10.87 15.13 31.59
N ILE A 41 11.56 14.54 32.57
CA ILE A 41 12.36 13.32 32.37
C ILE A 41 11.45 12.12 32.09
N ASN A 42 10.33 11.97 32.79
CA ASN A 42 9.38 10.91 32.52
C ASN A 42 8.77 11.02 31.12
N GLU A 43 8.47 12.23 30.65
CA GLU A 43 8.00 12.49 29.30
C GLU A 43 9.05 12.09 28.26
N LEU A 44 10.32 12.43 28.48
CA LEU A 44 11.42 11.99 27.61
C LEU A 44 11.57 10.46 27.58
N ILE A 45 11.46 9.79 28.73
CA ILE A 45 11.48 8.31 28.79
C ILE A 45 10.32 7.73 28.00
N GLU A 46 9.13 8.31 28.12
CA GLU A 46 7.96 7.87 27.36
C GLU A 46 8.11 8.08 25.85
N GLN A 47 8.68 9.21 25.43
CA GLN A 47 9.00 9.47 24.03
C GLN A 47 10.05 8.47 23.50
N MET A 48 11.09 8.17 24.27
CA MET A 48 12.09 7.16 23.92
C MET A 48 11.44 5.77 23.76
N ASP A 49 10.55 5.38 24.66
CA ASP A 49 9.80 4.12 24.58
C ASP A 49 9.00 4.04 23.29
N ARG A 50 8.22 5.08 22.97
CA ARG A 50 7.45 5.17 21.74
C ARG A 50 8.33 5.03 20.50
N LEU A 51 9.46 5.74 20.46
CA LEU A 51 10.42 5.67 19.36
C LEU A 51 11.03 4.26 19.22
N GLN A 52 11.40 3.63 20.34
CA GLN A 52 11.97 2.28 20.32
C GLN A 52 10.96 1.24 19.85
N VAL A 53 9.72 1.31 20.33
CA VAL A 53 8.62 0.44 19.85
C VAL A 53 8.37 0.65 18.36
N GLN A 54 8.36 1.90 17.91
CA GLN A 54 8.19 2.22 16.48
C GLN A 54 9.34 1.69 15.63
N ALA A 55 10.59 1.87 16.07
CA ALA A 55 11.77 1.36 15.39
C ALA A 55 11.75 -0.17 15.30
N HIS A 56 11.43 -0.86 16.40
CA HIS A 56 11.32 -2.32 16.42
C HIS A 56 10.22 -2.84 15.50
N ARG A 57 9.05 -2.19 15.50
CA ARG A 57 7.96 -2.53 14.56
C ARG A 57 8.38 -2.33 13.11
N SER A 58 9.07 -1.23 12.80
CA SER A 58 9.59 -0.94 11.46
C SER A 58 10.60 -2.00 11.01
N GLU A 59 11.55 -2.38 11.89
CA GLU A 59 12.53 -3.42 11.60
C GLU A 59 11.88 -4.78 11.36
N THR A 60 10.92 -5.17 12.19
CA THR A 60 10.17 -6.41 12.05
C THR A 60 9.37 -6.44 10.75
N ALA A 61 8.70 -5.33 10.41
CA ALA A 61 7.99 -5.19 9.15
C ALA A 61 8.94 -5.30 7.95
N ARG A 62 10.14 -4.69 8.02
CA ARG A 62 11.17 -4.78 6.99
C ARG A 62 11.68 -6.21 6.81
N LYS A 63 11.98 -6.94 7.89
CA LYS A 63 12.41 -8.35 7.84
C LYS A 63 11.33 -9.22 7.18
N LYS A 64 10.07 -9.04 7.58
CA LYS A 64 8.92 -9.75 7.01
C LYS A 64 8.74 -9.43 5.52
N LEU A 65 8.90 -8.16 5.14
CA LEU A 65 8.87 -7.73 3.73
C LEU A 65 9.91 -8.46 2.90
N LEU A 66 11.18 -8.49 3.32
CA LEU A 66 12.27 -9.17 2.60
C LEU A 66 12.03 -10.67 2.47
N THR A 67 11.52 -11.32 3.52
CA THR A 67 11.17 -12.74 3.49
C THR A 67 10.06 -13.03 2.48
N ASN A 68 8.99 -12.23 2.48
CA ASN A 68 7.88 -12.39 1.54
C ASN A 68 8.32 -12.14 0.10
N ILE A 69 9.11 -11.09 -0.15
CA ILE A 69 9.69 -10.78 -1.46
C ILE A 69 10.53 -11.96 -1.98
N SER A 70 11.40 -12.52 -1.13
CA SER A 70 12.25 -13.66 -1.51
C SER A 70 11.42 -14.87 -1.92
N HIS A 71 10.33 -15.15 -1.21
CA HIS A 71 9.40 -16.22 -1.55
C HIS A 71 8.67 -15.94 -2.86
N ASP A 72 8.15 -14.71 -3.02
CA ASP A 72 7.34 -14.31 -4.20
C ASP A 72 8.19 -14.20 -5.48
N ILE A 73 9.50 -13.97 -5.38
CA ILE A 73 10.46 -14.08 -6.48
C ILE A 73 10.76 -15.53 -6.82
N ARG A 74 11.00 -16.36 -5.80
CA ARG A 74 11.42 -17.77 -6.01
C ARG A 74 10.37 -18.56 -6.76
N THR A 75 9.09 -18.38 -6.43
CA THR A 75 8.00 -19.16 -7.02
C THR A 75 7.91 -19.02 -8.55
N PRO A 76 7.77 -17.82 -9.16
CA PRO A 76 7.76 -17.67 -10.60
C PRO A 76 9.08 -18.06 -11.25
N LEU A 77 10.22 -17.80 -10.59
CA LEU A 77 11.54 -18.15 -11.11
C LEU A 77 11.72 -19.67 -11.21
N THR A 78 11.34 -20.41 -10.17
CA THR A 78 11.39 -21.89 -10.21
C THR A 78 10.48 -22.45 -11.31
N SER A 79 9.28 -21.86 -11.48
CA SER A 79 8.40 -22.23 -12.60
C SER A 79 9.06 -21.99 -13.96
N ILE A 80 9.67 -20.80 -14.16
CA ILE A 80 10.35 -20.47 -15.43
C ILE A 80 11.44 -21.51 -15.72
N ILE A 81 12.30 -21.79 -14.74
CA ILE A 81 13.39 -22.76 -14.88
C ILE A 81 12.83 -24.14 -15.26
N GLY A 82 11.82 -24.63 -14.51
CA GLY A 82 11.25 -25.95 -14.79
C GLY A 82 10.61 -26.07 -16.17
N TYR A 83 9.95 -25.01 -16.68
CA TYR A 83 9.41 -25.03 -18.04
C TYR A 83 10.49 -24.87 -19.12
N VAL A 84 11.59 -24.15 -18.84
CA VAL A 84 12.74 -24.08 -19.74
C VAL A 84 13.44 -25.44 -19.82
N ASP A 85 13.63 -26.13 -18.69
CA ASP A 85 14.20 -27.48 -18.66
C ASP A 85 13.32 -28.44 -19.44
N ALA A 86 12.00 -28.37 -19.25
CA ALA A 86 11.04 -29.19 -19.99
C ALA A 86 11.05 -28.94 -21.52
N LEU A 87 11.32 -27.69 -21.96
CA LEU A 87 11.48 -27.35 -23.38
C LEU A 87 12.79 -27.87 -23.96
N GLN A 88 13.83 -28.09 -23.14
CA GLN A 88 15.11 -28.63 -23.57
C GLN A 88 15.12 -30.15 -23.60
N ASP A 89 14.26 -30.79 -22.79
CA ASP A 89 14.06 -32.24 -22.84
C ASP A 89 13.28 -32.62 -24.09
N GLU A 90 13.74 -33.63 -24.82
CA GLU A 90 13.11 -34.13 -26.06
C GLU A 90 11.70 -34.76 -25.86
N HIS A 91 11.13 -34.64 -24.66
CA HIS A 91 9.84 -35.20 -24.26
C HIS A 91 8.61 -34.37 -24.65
N MET A 92 8.80 -33.20 -25.29
CA MET A 92 7.67 -32.44 -25.85
C MET A 92 7.47 -32.77 -27.31
N ASP A 93 6.49 -33.63 -27.56
CA ASP A 93 6.25 -34.22 -28.90
C ASP A 93 5.45 -33.29 -29.83
N THR A 94 4.74 -32.29 -29.29
CA THR A 94 3.88 -31.43 -30.11
C THR A 94 4.29 -29.94 -30.08
N GLN A 95 4.11 -29.27 -31.22
CA GLN A 95 4.33 -27.84 -31.34
C GLN A 95 3.42 -27.04 -30.35
N GLN A 96 2.20 -27.54 -30.13
CA GLN A 96 1.23 -26.91 -29.23
C GLN A 96 1.72 -26.93 -27.78
N GLU A 97 2.30 -28.02 -27.28
CA GLU A 97 2.89 -28.09 -25.93
C GLU A 97 4.03 -27.08 -25.75
N LYS A 98 4.89 -26.93 -26.78
CA LYS A 98 5.95 -25.93 -26.77
C LYS A 98 5.42 -24.50 -26.70
N GLU A 99 4.37 -24.19 -27.46
CA GLU A 99 3.73 -22.87 -27.45
C GLU A 99 3.07 -22.57 -26.09
N GLU A 100 2.41 -23.55 -25.49
CA GLU A 100 1.83 -23.43 -24.14
C GLU A 100 2.91 -23.18 -23.08
N CYS A 101 4.02 -23.88 -23.13
CA CYS A 101 5.18 -23.67 -22.23
C CYS A 101 5.75 -22.27 -22.37
N ILE A 102 5.97 -21.80 -23.59
CA ILE A 102 6.46 -20.44 -23.88
C ILE A 102 5.47 -19.40 -23.34
N ALA A 103 4.17 -19.61 -23.52
CA ALA A 103 3.14 -18.71 -22.99
C ALA A 103 3.19 -18.65 -21.44
N ILE A 104 3.38 -19.79 -20.77
CA ILE A 104 3.52 -19.85 -19.30
C ILE A 104 4.79 -19.12 -18.84
N ILE A 105 5.93 -19.38 -19.50
CA ILE A 105 7.21 -18.69 -19.20
C ILE A 105 7.03 -17.18 -19.32
N SER A 106 6.44 -16.72 -20.42
CA SER A 106 6.18 -15.29 -20.65
C SER A 106 5.30 -14.68 -19.58
N ALA A 107 4.21 -15.36 -19.20
CA ALA A 107 3.31 -14.89 -18.13
C ALA A 107 4.02 -14.82 -16.77
N LYS A 108 4.87 -15.80 -16.42
CA LYS A 108 5.65 -15.80 -15.18
C LYS A 108 6.74 -14.75 -15.17
N ALA A 109 7.42 -14.52 -16.30
CA ALA A 109 8.39 -13.44 -16.45
C ALA A 109 7.75 -12.06 -16.29
N GLN A 110 6.55 -11.85 -16.84
CA GLN A 110 5.78 -10.62 -16.66
C GLN A 110 5.39 -10.41 -15.19
N THR A 111 4.96 -11.46 -14.50
CA THR A 111 4.64 -11.42 -13.07
C THR A 111 5.87 -11.02 -12.24
N LEU A 112 7.04 -11.58 -12.55
CA LEU A 112 8.31 -11.28 -11.88
C LEU A 112 8.72 -9.82 -12.12
N LYS A 113 8.60 -9.32 -13.35
CA LYS A 113 8.85 -7.92 -13.70
C LYS A 113 7.97 -6.98 -12.87
N GLU A 114 6.65 -7.24 -12.79
CA GLU A 114 5.72 -6.42 -12.00
C GLU A 114 6.09 -6.42 -10.52
N LEU A 115 6.51 -7.56 -9.97
CA LEU A 115 6.96 -7.65 -8.59
C LEU A 115 8.21 -6.78 -8.34
N ILE A 116 9.21 -6.86 -9.24
CA ILE A 116 10.42 -6.04 -9.17
C ILE A 116 10.07 -4.55 -9.23
N ASP A 117 9.19 -4.15 -10.16
CA ASP A 117 8.73 -2.77 -10.30
C ASP A 117 8.05 -2.26 -9.01
N HIS A 118 7.24 -3.10 -8.35
CA HIS A 118 6.61 -2.76 -7.07
C HIS A 118 7.64 -2.59 -5.96
N ILE A 119 8.69 -3.45 -5.90
CA ILE A 119 9.77 -3.35 -4.91
C ILE A 119 10.54 -2.05 -5.08
N PHE A 120 10.93 -1.69 -6.32
CA PHE A 120 11.64 -0.44 -6.60
C PHE A 120 10.79 0.79 -6.25
N GLN A 121 9.50 0.77 -6.57
CA GLN A 121 8.59 1.86 -6.19
C GLN A 121 8.47 2.00 -4.68
N MET A 122 8.37 0.88 -3.97
CA MET A 122 8.29 0.90 -2.52
C MET A 122 9.57 1.43 -1.89
N ALA A 123 10.73 1.03 -2.40
CA ALA A 123 12.02 1.55 -1.95
C ALA A 123 12.14 3.07 -2.15
N LYS A 124 11.72 3.58 -3.32
CA LYS A 124 11.70 5.03 -3.61
C LYS A 124 10.71 5.79 -2.73
N LEU A 125 9.54 5.19 -2.42
CA LEU A 125 8.57 5.77 -1.50
C LEU A 125 9.14 5.87 -0.08
N ASP A 126 9.86 4.84 0.37
CA ASP A 126 10.49 4.80 1.71
C ASP A 126 11.64 5.78 1.85
N ALA A 127 12.41 5.99 0.78
CA ALA A 127 13.49 6.98 0.72
C ALA A 127 12.97 8.41 0.53
N ASP A 128 11.65 8.61 0.42
CA ASP A 128 11.02 9.88 0.04
C ASP A 128 11.54 10.47 -1.29
N GLU A 129 12.05 9.60 -2.17
CA GLU A 129 12.63 9.99 -3.46
C GLU A 129 11.58 10.25 -4.55
N ILE A 130 10.30 9.92 -4.30
CA ILE A 130 9.24 10.21 -5.26
C ILE A 130 8.75 11.63 -5.05
N GLU A 131 9.17 12.51 -5.95
CA GLU A 131 8.61 13.85 -6.07
C GLU A 131 7.27 13.79 -6.81
N ILE A 132 6.20 14.31 -6.20
CA ILE A 132 4.91 14.48 -6.85
C ILE A 132 4.90 15.81 -7.61
N ARG A 133 4.89 15.72 -8.93
CA ARG A 133 4.79 16.88 -9.82
C ARG A 133 3.35 17.07 -10.26
N ARG A 134 2.63 17.87 -9.49
CA ARG A 134 1.22 18.14 -9.77
C ARG A 134 1.09 19.09 -10.95
N GLU A 135 0.21 18.73 -11.86
CA GLU A 135 -0.18 19.54 -13.00
C GLU A 135 -1.70 19.43 -13.22
N PRO A 136 -2.32 20.46 -13.80
CA PRO A 136 -3.77 20.42 -14.08
C PRO A 136 -4.03 19.46 -15.24
N LEU A 137 -4.49 18.25 -14.91
CA LEU A 137 -4.81 17.19 -15.87
C LEU A 137 -6.29 16.88 -15.86
N ASP A 138 -6.80 16.37 -16.98
CA ASP A 138 -8.14 15.82 -17.07
C ASP A 138 -8.15 14.38 -16.48
N ALA A 139 -8.59 14.27 -15.23
CA ALA A 139 -8.67 13.00 -14.52
C ALA A 139 -9.67 12.02 -15.18
N ALA A 140 -10.72 12.54 -15.82
CA ALA A 140 -11.71 11.71 -16.52
C ALA A 140 -11.11 11.08 -17.78
N GLU A 141 -10.31 11.83 -18.54
CA GLU A 141 -9.65 11.32 -19.73
C GLU A 141 -8.59 10.27 -19.39
N LEU A 142 -7.75 10.53 -18.38
CA LEU A 142 -6.77 9.56 -17.91
C LEU A 142 -7.43 8.26 -17.40
N LEU A 143 -8.61 8.38 -16.77
CA LEU A 143 -9.37 7.22 -16.33
C LEU A 143 -9.93 6.44 -17.53
N ARG A 144 -10.44 7.10 -18.57
CA ARG A 144 -10.90 6.45 -19.81
C ARG A 144 -9.76 5.72 -20.50
N GLU A 145 -8.58 6.37 -20.65
CA GLU A 145 -7.37 5.75 -21.21
C GLU A 145 -6.99 4.48 -20.44
N ALA A 146 -7.00 4.54 -19.10
CA ALA A 146 -6.71 3.40 -18.26
C ALA A 146 -7.72 2.26 -18.48
N ILE A 147 -9.03 2.54 -18.45
CA ILE A 147 -10.08 1.53 -18.66
C ILE A 147 -9.92 0.85 -20.02
N ILE A 148 -9.69 1.63 -21.08
CA ILE A 148 -9.49 1.09 -22.44
C ILE A 148 -8.36 0.07 -22.46
N SER A 149 -7.27 0.30 -21.76
CA SER A 149 -6.12 -0.61 -21.70
C SER A 149 -6.47 -1.97 -21.06
N PHE A 150 -7.50 -2.03 -20.20
CA PHE A 150 -7.95 -3.26 -19.53
C PHE A 150 -9.12 -3.97 -20.21
N LEU A 151 -9.72 -3.41 -21.27
CA LEU A 151 -10.83 -4.05 -21.98
C LEU A 151 -10.51 -5.47 -22.49
N PRO A 152 -9.33 -5.77 -23.04
CA PRO A 152 -8.98 -7.13 -23.45
C PRO A 152 -8.98 -8.11 -22.27
N GLU A 153 -8.50 -7.70 -21.10
CA GLU A 153 -8.44 -8.53 -19.89
C GLU A 153 -9.84 -8.77 -19.32
N LEU A 154 -10.69 -7.75 -19.28
CA LEU A 154 -12.10 -7.86 -18.86
C LEU A 154 -12.85 -8.84 -19.77
N LYS A 155 -12.68 -8.72 -21.08
CA LYS A 155 -13.28 -9.64 -22.07
C LYS A 155 -12.81 -11.08 -21.88
N LYS A 156 -11.51 -11.28 -21.64
CA LYS A 156 -10.92 -12.60 -21.36
C LYS A 156 -11.57 -13.28 -20.15
N HIS A 157 -11.90 -12.50 -19.11
CA HIS A 157 -12.52 -13.01 -17.88
C HIS A 157 -14.05 -12.97 -17.90
N GLY A 158 -14.68 -12.53 -18.99
CA GLY A 158 -16.14 -12.42 -19.11
C GLY A 158 -16.74 -11.47 -18.06
N MET A 159 -16.05 -10.36 -17.77
CA MET A 159 -16.50 -9.37 -16.80
C MET A 159 -17.26 -8.23 -17.48
N ASP A 160 -18.42 -7.91 -16.95
CA ASP A 160 -19.21 -6.75 -17.34
C ASP A 160 -18.62 -5.47 -16.74
N LEU A 161 -18.53 -4.42 -17.56
CA LEU A 161 -18.01 -3.13 -17.15
C LEU A 161 -19.14 -2.10 -17.00
N ALA A 162 -19.30 -1.56 -15.79
CA ALA A 162 -20.19 -0.44 -15.51
C ALA A 162 -19.37 0.84 -15.38
N VAL A 163 -19.60 1.86 -16.21
CA VAL A 163 -18.85 3.11 -16.23
C VAL A 163 -19.77 4.28 -15.93
N GLN A 164 -19.38 5.10 -14.95
CA GLN A 164 -20.03 6.35 -14.64
C GLN A 164 -18.96 7.44 -14.51
N ILE A 165 -18.64 8.07 -15.63
CA ILE A 165 -17.62 9.12 -15.74
C ILE A 165 -18.31 10.33 -16.38
N PRO A 166 -18.13 11.56 -15.83
CA PRO A 166 -18.67 12.76 -16.43
C PRO A 166 -18.17 12.96 -17.87
N ASP A 167 -19.05 13.40 -18.76
CA ASP A 167 -18.66 13.80 -20.13
C ASP A 167 -17.83 15.08 -20.13
N GLU A 168 -18.08 15.94 -19.15
CA GLU A 168 -17.36 17.19 -18.97
C GLU A 168 -15.94 16.95 -18.45
N LYS A 169 -15.03 17.86 -18.81
CA LYS A 169 -13.63 17.83 -18.36
C LYS A 169 -13.54 17.91 -16.83
N CYS A 170 -12.91 16.93 -16.24
CA CYS A 170 -12.69 16.82 -14.80
C CYS A 170 -11.24 17.17 -14.45
N THR A 171 -10.91 18.48 -14.44
CA THR A 171 -9.55 18.93 -14.15
C THR A 171 -9.22 18.79 -12.68
N ALA A 172 -8.10 18.12 -12.37
CA ALA A 172 -7.53 18.00 -11.04
C ALA A 172 -6.01 18.24 -11.08
N GLU A 173 -5.44 18.76 -9.98
CA GLU A 173 -3.99 18.92 -9.84
C GLU A 173 -3.37 17.61 -9.33
N VAL A 174 -2.96 16.77 -10.27
CA VAL A 174 -2.40 15.45 -9.98
C VAL A 174 -1.08 15.23 -10.70
N ASP A 175 -0.25 14.40 -10.12
CA ASP A 175 0.90 13.84 -10.82
C ASP A 175 0.43 12.73 -11.77
N ARG A 176 0.71 12.88 -13.07
CA ARG A 176 0.25 11.93 -14.10
C ARG A 176 0.67 10.50 -13.79
N TYR A 177 1.93 10.31 -13.41
CA TYR A 177 2.46 8.98 -13.12
C TYR A 177 1.79 8.36 -11.89
N GLY A 178 1.70 9.13 -10.81
CA GLY A 178 1.08 8.69 -9.56
C GLY A 178 -0.41 8.35 -9.75
N TYR A 179 -1.14 9.19 -10.49
CA TYR A 179 -2.56 8.95 -10.77
C TYR A 179 -2.78 7.69 -11.61
N ILE A 180 -2.02 7.49 -12.69
CA ILE A 180 -2.09 6.27 -13.50
C ILE A 180 -1.74 5.03 -12.67
N ARG A 181 -0.79 5.13 -11.74
CA ARG A 181 -0.45 4.02 -10.83
C ARG A 181 -1.59 3.66 -9.89
N ILE A 182 -2.28 4.66 -9.33
CA ILE A 182 -3.48 4.46 -8.52
C ILE A 182 -4.54 3.71 -9.34
N LEU A 183 -4.85 4.20 -10.55
CA LEU A 183 -5.83 3.59 -11.45
C LEU A 183 -5.50 2.13 -11.76
N ASN A 184 -4.29 1.89 -12.26
CA ASN A 184 -3.86 0.55 -12.67
C ASN A 184 -3.88 -0.45 -11.51
N ASN A 185 -3.44 -0.05 -10.32
CA ASN A 185 -3.45 -0.93 -9.15
C ASN A 185 -4.88 -1.28 -8.72
N LEU A 186 -5.79 -0.30 -8.69
CA LEU A 186 -7.17 -0.54 -8.27
C LEU A 186 -7.95 -1.35 -9.30
N ILE A 187 -7.79 -1.06 -10.61
CA ILE A 187 -8.44 -1.81 -11.69
C ILE A 187 -7.92 -3.26 -11.71
N LYS A 188 -6.59 -3.47 -11.64
CA LYS A 188 -6.01 -4.82 -11.56
C LYS A 188 -6.52 -5.61 -10.35
N ASN A 189 -6.66 -4.96 -9.20
CA ASN A 189 -7.23 -5.60 -8.02
C ASN A 189 -8.69 -6.02 -8.25
N ALA A 190 -9.51 -5.13 -8.79
CA ALA A 190 -10.91 -5.40 -9.06
C ALA A 190 -11.10 -6.52 -10.09
N ILE A 191 -10.25 -6.59 -11.14
CA ILE A 191 -10.26 -7.72 -12.10
C ILE A 191 -9.84 -9.01 -11.40
N ARG A 192 -8.74 -8.98 -10.65
CA ARG A 192 -8.17 -10.18 -10.01
C ARG A 192 -9.09 -10.81 -8.99
N TYR A 193 -9.70 -10.01 -8.13
CA TYR A 193 -10.52 -10.49 -7.02
C TYR A 193 -12.01 -10.49 -7.35
N GLY A 194 -12.44 -9.67 -8.31
CA GLY A 194 -13.82 -9.54 -8.74
C GLY A 194 -14.25 -10.49 -9.85
N LYS A 195 -13.33 -11.28 -10.44
CA LYS A 195 -13.64 -12.19 -11.58
C LYS A 195 -14.79 -13.14 -11.31
N ASP A 196 -14.95 -13.62 -10.07
CA ASP A 196 -16.01 -14.56 -9.72
C ASP A 196 -17.40 -13.89 -9.73
N GLY A 197 -17.45 -12.57 -9.40
CA GLY A 197 -18.67 -11.76 -9.49
C GLY A 197 -18.94 -11.19 -10.88
N ARG A 198 -18.01 -11.38 -11.84
CA ARG A 198 -18.12 -10.98 -13.25
C ARG A 198 -18.51 -9.52 -13.51
N LYS A 199 -18.25 -8.62 -12.54
CA LYS A 199 -18.63 -7.22 -12.67
C LYS A 199 -17.55 -6.30 -12.11
N LEU A 200 -17.17 -5.31 -12.93
CA LEU A 200 -16.31 -4.19 -12.57
C LEU A 200 -17.09 -2.90 -12.74
N GLY A 201 -17.07 -2.03 -11.74
CA GLY A 201 -17.60 -0.69 -11.87
C GLY A 201 -16.53 0.37 -11.64
N VAL A 202 -16.64 1.45 -12.40
CA VAL A 202 -15.77 2.62 -12.30
C VAL A 202 -16.63 3.87 -12.29
N GLU A 203 -16.49 4.65 -11.23
CA GLU A 203 -17.26 5.88 -11.02
C GLU A 203 -16.28 7.02 -10.74
N LEU A 204 -16.47 8.16 -11.40
CA LEU A 204 -15.76 9.39 -11.13
C LEU A 204 -16.76 10.51 -10.87
N GLU A 205 -16.62 11.18 -9.74
CA GLU A 205 -17.46 12.31 -9.37
C GLU A 205 -16.60 13.53 -9.03
N ARG A 206 -16.96 14.69 -9.56
CA ARG A 206 -16.37 15.96 -9.17
C ARG A 206 -17.15 16.57 -8.01
N LYS A 207 -16.48 16.78 -6.89
CA LYS A 207 -16.97 17.55 -5.74
C LYS A 207 -16.44 19.00 -5.83
N GLU A 208 -16.87 19.86 -4.93
CA GLU A 208 -16.42 21.26 -4.87
C GLU A 208 -14.90 21.39 -4.67
N THR A 209 -14.31 20.57 -3.80
CA THR A 209 -12.89 20.64 -3.39
C THR A 209 -12.07 19.42 -3.75
N SER A 210 -12.68 18.37 -4.29
CA SER A 210 -12.03 17.09 -4.60
C SER A 210 -12.64 16.42 -5.82
N ILE A 211 -11.91 15.46 -6.39
CA ILE A 211 -12.47 14.42 -7.24
C ILE A 211 -12.58 13.14 -6.42
N GLU A 212 -13.65 12.40 -6.60
CA GLU A 212 -13.84 11.08 -6.01
C GLU A 212 -13.86 10.02 -7.10
N LEU A 213 -12.86 9.15 -7.08
CA LEU A 213 -12.75 7.98 -7.93
C LEU A 213 -13.15 6.75 -7.14
N THR A 214 -14.16 6.02 -7.59
CA THR A 214 -14.56 4.74 -7.01
C THR A 214 -14.39 3.62 -8.04
N ILE A 215 -13.61 2.61 -7.66
CA ILE A 215 -13.46 1.38 -8.43
C ILE A 215 -13.97 0.23 -7.57
N TRP A 216 -14.90 -0.55 -8.11
CA TRP A 216 -15.56 -1.62 -7.36
C TRP A 216 -15.73 -2.88 -8.18
N ASP A 217 -15.81 -3.99 -7.48
CA ASP A 217 -16.12 -5.32 -8.00
C ASP A 217 -17.21 -6.01 -7.18
N ALA A 218 -17.78 -7.07 -7.74
CA ALA A 218 -18.80 -7.91 -7.09
C ALA A 218 -18.24 -9.28 -6.65
N GLY A 219 -16.95 -9.35 -6.33
CA GLY A 219 -16.27 -10.58 -5.90
C GLY A 219 -16.60 -11.01 -4.47
N PRO A 220 -15.83 -11.96 -3.92
CA PRO A 220 -16.07 -12.54 -2.59
C PRO A 220 -15.94 -11.55 -1.44
N GLY A 221 -15.44 -10.34 -1.69
CA GLY A 221 -15.32 -9.30 -0.69
C GLY A 221 -14.11 -9.42 0.21
N ILE A 222 -14.06 -8.51 1.20
CA ILE A 222 -12.99 -8.42 2.20
C ILE A 222 -13.65 -8.57 3.58
N PRO A 223 -13.20 -9.55 4.41
CA PRO A 223 -13.68 -9.69 5.78
C PRO A 223 -13.48 -8.41 6.60
N ALA A 224 -14.45 -8.04 7.43
CA ALA A 224 -14.43 -6.79 8.18
C ALA A 224 -13.19 -6.64 9.10
N ASN A 225 -12.70 -7.74 9.67
CA ASN A 225 -11.49 -7.78 10.49
C ASN A 225 -10.19 -7.58 9.69
N GLU A 226 -10.24 -7.73 8.36
CA GLU A 226 -9.10 -7.53 7.47
C GLU A 226 -9.02 -6.10 6.91
N ILE A 227 -10.16 -5.42 6.78
CA ILE A 227 -10.26 -4.06 6.21
C ILE A 227 -9.22 -3.07 6.79
N PRO A 228 -8.96 -3.00 8.10
CA PRO A 228 -7.97 -2.07 8.65
C PRO A 228 -6.54 -2.34 8.19
N ARG A 229 -6.26 -3.55 7.69
CA ARG A 229 -4.92 -4.05 7.40
C ARG A 229 -4.59 -4.15 5.92
N ILE A 230 -5.57 -4.05 5.01
CA ILE A 230 -5.36 -4.27 3.56
C ILE A 230 -4.38 -3.26 2.93
N PHE A 231 -4.16 -2.11 3.57
CA PHE A 231 -3.19 -1.11 3.14
C PHE A 231 -1.80 -1.29 3.78
N GLU A 232 -1.65 -2.26 4.71
CA GLU A 232 -0.34 -2.61 5.25
C GLU A 232 0.52 -3.26 4.17
N ARG A 233 1.83 -3.01 4.21
CA ARG A 233 2.79 -3.58 3.26
C ARG A 233 2.80 -5.11 3.37
N THR A 234 2.79 -5.78 2.22
CA THR A 234 2.79 -7.25 2.12
C THR A 234 1.63 -7.94 2.84
N TYR A 235 0.59 -7.18 3.22
CA TYR A 235 -0.61 -7.81 3.73
C TYR A 235 -1.32 -8.55 2.60
N ARG A 236 -1.68 -9.79 2.88
CA ARG A 236 -2.48 -10.64 1.99
C ARG A 236 -3.53 -11.33 2.85
N SER A 237 -4.79 -11.25 2.41
CA SER A 237 -5.87 -12.01 3.06
C SER A 237 -5.60 -13.51 2.96
N GLU A 238 -6.18 -14.30 3.84
CA GLU A 238 -6.06 -15.77 3.77
C GLU A 238 -6.56 -16.31 2.43
N GLN A 239 -7.65 -15.74 1.90
CA GLN A 239 -8.17 -16.07 0.58
C GLN A 239 -7.22 -15.71 -0.56
N SER A 240 -6.47 -14.61 -0.44
CA SER A 240 -5.50 -14.17 -1.46
C SER A 240 -4.18 -14.93 -1.44
N ARG A 241 -3.93 -15.75 -0.41
CA ARG A 241 -2.76 -16.64 -0.31
C ARG A 241 -2.87 -17.86 -1.21
N SER A 242 -4.07 -18.21 -1.68
CA SER A 242 -4.24 -19.29 -2.65
C SER A 242 -3.47 -18.96 -3.93
N LEU A 243 -2.87 -19.97 -4.55
CA LEU A 243 -2.10 -19.87 -5.81
C LEU A 243 -2.91 -19.24 -6.97
N GLN A 244 -4.24 -19.27 -6.87
CA GLN A 244 -5.17 -18.73 -7.87
C GLN A 244 -5.18 -17.22 -7.98
N TYR A 245 -4.95 -16.50 -6.87
CA TYR A 245 -5.08 -15.04 -6.83
C TYR A 245 -3.76 -14.29 -6.85
N GLY A 246 -2.60 -14.93 -6.71
CA GLY A 246 -1.24 -14.38 -6.77
C GLY A 246 -1.14 -12.86 -6.55
N GLY A 247 -0.08 -12.37 -5.98
CA GLY A 247 0.11 -10.91 -5.82
C GLY A 247 1.07 -10.62 -4.66
N SER A 248 1.88 -9.57 -4.80
CA SER A 248 2.91 -9.20 -3.84
C SER A 248 2.37 -8.58 -2.54
N GLY A 249 1.07 -8.23 -2.47
CA GLY A 249 0.51 -7.46 -1.36
C GLY A 249 1.07 -6.02 -1.25
N LEU A 250 1.76 -5.54 -2.29
CA LEU A 250 2.36 -4.21 -2.31
C LEU A 250 1.47 -3.18 -3.01
N GLY A 251 0.57 -3.60 -3.91
CA GLY A 251 -0.21 -2.71 -4.76
C GLY A 251 -1.06 -1.70 -3.98
N LEU A 252 -1.84 -2.17 -2.98
CA LEU A 252 -2.67 -1.27 -2.16
C LEU A 252 -1.85 -0.36 -1.25
N ALA A 253 -0.71 -0.84 -0.72
CA ALA A 253 0.20 -0.01 0.06
C ALA A 253 0.83 1.11 -0.81
N ILE A 254 1.22 0.79 -2.05
CA ILE A 254 1.71 1.76 -3.04
C ILE A 254 0.60 2.75 -3.40
N THR A 255 -0.62 2.27 -3.67
CA THR A 255 -1.78 3.13 -3.94
C THR A 255 -2.00 4.12 -2.82
N LYS A 256 -2.05 3.64 -1.56
CA LYS A 256 -2.21 4.51 -0.40
C LYS A 256 -1.11 5.55 -0.31
N ALA A 257 0.15 5.17 -0.50
CA ALA A 257 1.28 6.10 -0.44
C ALA A 257 1.21 7.20 -1.52
N PHE A 258 0.80 6.86 -2.77
CA PHE A 258 0.58 7.86 -3.81
C PHE A 258 -0.60 8.78 -3.47
N VAL A 259 -1.72 8.24 -2.95
CA VAL A 259 -2.87 9.03 -2.52
C VAL A 259 -2.48 9.99 -1.39
N ASP A 260 -1.75 9.50 -0.38
CA ASP A 260 -1.27 10.31 0.75
C ASP A 260 -0.33 11.43 0.26
N LYS A 261 0.61 11.14 -0.67
CA LYS A 261 1.49 12.13 -1.29
C LYS A 261 0.74 13.17 -2.14
N HIS A 262 -0.43 12.84 -2.69
CA HIS A 262 -1.32 13.80 -3.34
C HIS A 262 -2.15 14.63 -2.34
N GLY A 263 -2.05 14.35 -1.04
CA GLY A 263 -2.88 14.99 -0.01
C GLY A 263 -4.33 14.50 -0.03
N GLY A 264 -4.55 13.31 -0.61
CA GLY A 264 -5.86 12.69 -0.74
C GLY A 264 -6.18 11.70 0.39
N ARG A 265 -7.25 10.96 0.20
CA ARG A 265 -7.69 9.89 1.10
C ARG A 265 -8.14 8.68 0.30
N ILE A 266 -7.86 7.48 0.78
CA ILE A 266 -8.40 6.23 0.26
C ILE A 266 -9.22 5.52 1.33
N SER A 267 -10.36 4.97 0.94
CA SER A 267 -11.23 4.17 1.81
C SER A 267 -11.74 2.94 1.06
N VAL A 268 -12.28 1.99 1.80
CA VAL A 268 -12.87 0.78 1.24
C VAL A 268 -14.14 0.42 2.00
N VAL A 269 -15.15 0.00 1.25
CA VAL A 269 -16.37 -0.60 1.78
C VAL A 269 -16.56 -1.93 1.06
N SER A 270 -16.80 -3.00 1.80
CA SER A 270 -16.94 -4.33 1.22
C SER A 270 -18.15 -5.07 1.77
N LYS A 271 -18.96 -5.58 0.86
CA LYS A 271 -20.04 -6.54 1.10
C LYS A 271 -19.84 -7.72 0.14
N PRO A 272 -19.65 -8.93 0.67
CA PRO A 272 -19.36 -10.12 -0.13
C PRO A 272 -20.38 -10.34 -1.23
N TYR A 273 -19.91 -10.57 -2.46
CA TYR A 273 -20.69 -10.81 -3.68
C TYR A 273 -21.70 -9.73 -4.07
N GLU A 274 -21.71 -8.59 -3.34
CA GLU A 274 -22.49 -7.42 -3.71
C GLU A 274 -21.58 -6.34 -4.29
N ARG A 275 -20.68 -5.82 -3.47
CA ARG A 275 -19.81 -4.71 -3.86
C ARG A 275 -18.61 -4.57 -2.93
N THR A 276 -17.40 -4.66 -3.49
CA THR A 276 -16.17 -4.22 -2.83
C THR A 276 -15.69 -2.96 -3.54
N ALA A 277 -15.83 -1.82 -2.90
CA ALA A 277 -15.58 -0.50 -3.48
C ALA A 277 -14.38 0.17 -2.80
N PHE A 278 -13.36 0.52 -3.59
CA PHE A 278 -12.26 1.39 -3.20
C PHE A 278 -12.55 2.80 -3.68
N THR A 279 -12.63 3.75 -2.77
CA THR A 279 -12.87 5.17 -3.08
C THR A 279 -11.63 5.99 -2.77
N VAL A 280 -11.12 6.70 -3.76
CA VAL A 280 -9.98 7.63 -3.67
C VAL A 280 -10.50 9.05 -3.84
N SER A 281 -10.26 9.90 -2.85
CA SER A 281 -10.56 11.33 -2.91
C SER A 281 -9.25 12.10 -3.08
N LEU A 282 -9.12 12.88 -4.16
CA LEU A 282 -7.95 13.73 -4.42
C LEU A 282 -8.39 15.20 -4.48
N PRO A 283 -7.63 16.14 -3.89
CA PRO A 283 -7.98 17.55 -3.91
C PRO A 283 -7.90 18.13 -5.34
N VAL A 284 -8.90 18.94 -5.72
CA VAL A 284 -8.92 19.65 -7.02
C VAL A 284 -7.97 20.84 -7.01
N ARG A 285 -7.78 21.47 -5.84
CA ARG A 285 -6.87 22.60 -5.64
C ARG A 285 -6.26 22.48 -4.25
N MET A 286 -4.94 22.48 -4.14
CA MET A 286 -4.35 22.74 -2.83
C MET A 286 -4.63 24.19 -2.47
N ALA A 287 -5.20 24.44 -1.29
CA ALA A 287 -5.15 25.75 -0.68
C ALA A 287 -3.68 26.17 -0.62
N GLN A 288 -3.28 27.21 -1.36
CA GLN A 288 -1.96 27.81 -1.16
C GLN A 288 -1.86 28.16 0.31
N PRO A 289 -0.74 27.83 0.99
CA PRO A 289 -0.52 28.31 2.33
C PRO A 289 -0.64 29.84 2.26
N VAL A 290 -1.57 30.40 3.04
CA VAL A 290 -1.72 31.85 3.19
C VAL A 290 -0.36 32.36 3.63
N SER A 291 0.35 33.02 2.71
CA SER A 291 1.57 33.74 3.05
C SER A 291 1.18 34.87 4.00
N VAL A 292 1.30 34.64 5.30
CA VAL A 292 1.22 35.71 6.28
C VAL A 292 2.40 36.61 6.00
N LYS A 293 2.15 37.69 5.22
CA LYS A 293 3.10 38.80 5.14
C LYS A 293 3.25 39.36 6.55
N ARG A 294 4.43 39.16 7.13
CA ARG A 294 4.91 39.94 8.28
C ARG A 294 5.36 41.32 7.82
#